data_0ea6f40c60943942db1ca338d738c9e7
#
_entry.id   0ea6f40c60943942db1ca338d738c9e7
#
_cell.length_a   1.000
_cell.length_b   1.000
_cell.length_c   1.000
_cell.angle_alpha   90.00
_cell.angle_beta   90.00
_cell.angle_gamma   90.00
#
_symmetry.space_group_name_H-M   'P 1'
#
loop_
_entity.id
_entity.type
_entity.pdbx_description
1 polymer ?
#
loop_
_entity_poly.entity_id
_entity_poly.type
_entity_poly.pdbx_seq_one_letter_code
_entity_poly.pdbx_strand_id
1 'polypeptide(L)'
;MDYKELLEQSIREEETYVFSDFSRKDVWELGCALVQSASQMEGPIAVEIELNGTLVFRYYPEGTGKFHEQWLARKRNTVRVTEHSTMRIAADLKSRGVTMLEDMRLDPMDYADCGGGF
;
A
#
# COMPACT_ATOMS: atom_id res chain seq x y z
N MET A 1 -10.54 12.16 12.57
CA MET A 1 -10.99 10.78 12.32
C MET A 1 -10.26 9.85 13.27
N ASP A 2 -10.98 9.04 14.02
CA ASP A 2 -10.33 8.06 14.88
C ASP A 2 -9.97 6.79 14.08
N TYR A 3 -9.19 5.91 14.69
CA TYR A 3 -8.69 4.71 14.00
C TYR A 3 -9.79 3.71 13.68
N LYS A 4 -10.88 3.68 14.47
CA LYS A 4 -12.00 2.80 14.22
C LYS A 4 -12.77 3.23 12.98
N GLU A 5 -13.01 4.53 12.82
CA GLU A 5 -13.63 5.09 11.61
C GLU A 5 -12.75 4.88 10.39
N LEU A 6 -11.44 5.08 10.53
CA LEU A 6 -10.48 4.84 9.45
C LEU A 6 -10.47 3.37 9.03
N LEU A 7 -10.57 2.45 9.97
CA LEU A 7 -10.67 1.02 9.69
C LEU A 7 -11.93 0.71 8.88
N GLU A 8 -13.07 1.22 9.30
CA GLU A 8 -14.35 1.01 8.60
C GLU A 8 -14.30 1.58 7.18
N GLN A 9 -13.72 2.75 7.01
CA GLN A 9 -13.52 3.36 5.69
C GLN A 9 -12.63 2.49 4.80
N SER A 10 -11.50 2.02 5.33
CA SER A 10 -10.56 1.18 4.59
C SER A 10 -11.20 -0.14 4.14
N ILE A 11 -12.03 -0.74 4.99
CA ILE A 11 -12.77 -1.95 4.63
C ILE A 11 -13.75 -1.67 3.49
N ARG A 12 -14.50 -0.58 3.56
CA ARG A 12 -15.44 -0.20 2.49
C ARG A 12 -14.72 0.06 1.17
N GLU A 13 -13.55 0.69 1.21
CA GLU A 13 -12.76 0.95 0.01
C GLU A 13 -12.28 -0.35 -0.63
N GLU A 14 -11.79 -1.30 0.14
CA GLU A 14 -11.37 -2.61 -0.36
C GLU A 14 -12.52 -3.39 -0.99
N GLU A 15 -13.71 -3.32 -0.42
CA GLU A 15 -14.90 -3.99 -0.94
C GLU A 15 -15.45 -3.31 -2.20
N THR A 16 -15.28 -2.00 -2.31
CA THR A 16 -15.80 -1.19 -3.43
C THR A 16 -14.90 -1.28 -4.66
N TYR A 17 -13.58 -1.20 -4.47
CA TYR A 17 -12.60 -1.16 -5.56
C TYR A 17 -12.10 -2.57 -5.89
N VAL A 18 -13.01 -3.40 -6.39
CA VAL A 18 -12.73 -4.79 -6.80
C VAL A 18 -12.84 -4.89 -8.32
N PHE A 19 -11.83 -5.48 -8.94
CA PHE A 19 -11.82 -5.72 -10.39
C PHE A 19 -12.15 -7.18 -10.68
N SER A 20 -13.06 -7.42 -11.61
CA SER A 20 -13.37 -8.79 -12.06
C SER A 20 -12.26 -9.35 -12.95
N ASP A 21 -11.51 -8.47 -13.63
CA ASP A 21 -10.37 -8.80 -14.47
C ASP A 21 -9.41 -7.62 -14.43
N PHE A 22 -8.11 -7.90 -14.32
CA PHE A 22 -7.08 -6.87 -14.26
C PHE A 22 -5.89 -7.28 -15.12
N SER A 23 -5.83 -6.73 -16.32
CA SER A 23 -4.82 -7.07 -17.33
C SER A 23 -3.56 -6.21 -17.20
N ARG A 24 -2.52 -6.54 -17.95
CA ARG A 24 -1.30 -5.73 -18.06
C ARG A 24 -1.58 -4.33 -18.62
N LYS A 25 -2.59 -4.20 -19.49
CA LYS A 25 -3.04 -2.91 -19.99
C LYS A 25 -3.64 -2.07 -18.86
N ASP A 26 -4.46 -2.69 -18.03
CA ASP A 26 -5.03 -2.03 -16.84
C ASP A 26 -3.95 -1.58 -15.87
N VAL A 27 -2.90 -2.39 -15.68
CA VAL A 27 -1.73 -2.02 -14.88
C VAL A 27 -1.09 -0.74 -15.40
N TRP A 28 -0.88 -0.66 -16.72
CA TRP A 28 -0.27 0.53 -17.33
C TRP A 28 -1.13 1.77 -17.14
N GLU A 29 -2.44 1.64 -17.39
CA GLU A 29 -3.38 2.75 -17.23
C GLU A 29 -3.44 3.23 -15.77
N LEU A 30 -3.54 2.31 -14.82
CA LEU A 30 -3.53 2.62 -13.39
C LEU A 30 -2.22 3.25 -12.96
N GLY A 31 -1.10 2.68 -13.39
CA GLY A 31 0.23 3.18 -13.06
C GLY A 31 0.44 4.61 -13.54
N CYS A 32 0.06 4.90 -14.77
CA CYS A 32 0.14 6.26 -15.32
C CYS A 32 -0.75 7.24 -14.55
N ALA A 33 -1.97 6.83 -14.19
CA ALA A 33 -2.88 7.66 -13.41
C ALA A 33 -2.31 7.95 -12.01
N LEU A 34 -1.72 6.95 -11.36
CA LEU A 34 -1.09 7.12 -10.05
C LEU A 34 0.11 8.06 -10.12
N VAL A 35 0.94 7.93 -11.14
CA VAL A 35 2.10 8.81 -11.36
C VAL A 35 1.64 10.24 -11.55
N GLN A 36 0.60 10.46 -12.35
CA GLN A 36 0.05 11.78 -12.58
C GLN A 36 -0.53 12.39 -11.31
N SER A 37 -1.30 11.62 -10.55
CA SER A 37 -1.84 12.08 -9.27
C SER A 37 -0.74 12.41 -8.27
N ALA A 38 0.28 11.55 -8.19
CA ALA A 38 1.43 11.74 -7.30
C ALA A 38 2.24 13.00 -7.65
N SER A 39 2.32 13.36 -8.93
CA SER A 39 3.05 14.56 -9.38
C SER A 39 2.40 15.87 -8.91
N GLN A 40 1.14 15.83 -8.51
CA GLN A 40 0.41 16.98 -7.98
C GLN A 40 0.50 17.10 -6.46
N MET A 41 1.11 16.13 -5.81
CA MET A 41 1.28 16.15 -4.36
C MET A 41 2.58 16.85 -3.97
N GLU A 42 2.65 17.24 -2.71
CA GLU A 42 3.86 17.85 -2.15
C GLU A 42 4.92 16.77 -1.93
N GLY A 43 6.06 16.94 -2.56
CA GLY A 43 7.18 16.02 -2.49
C GLY A 43 7.11 14.86 -3.50
N PRO A 44 8.24 14.19 -3.75
CA PRO A 44 8.31 13.09 -4.70
C PRO A 44 7.71 11.82 -4.12
N ILE A 45 6.93 11.09 -4.92
CA ILE A 45 6.27 9.84 -4.53
C ILE A 45 6.61 8.76 -5.55
N ALA A 46 7.16 7.65 -5.07
CA ALA A 46 7.42 6.47 -5.88
C ALA A 46 6.17 5.59 -5.96
N VAL A 47 5.99 4.92 -7.08
CA VAL A 47 4.83 4.05 -7.35
C VAL A 47 5.30 2.69 -7.82
N GLU A 48 4.74 1.63 -7.24
CA GLU A 48 4.93 0.26 -7.70
C GLU A 48 3.60 -0.47 -7.74
N ILE A 49 3.43 -1.35 -8.75
CA ILE A 49 2.28 -2.25 -8.85
C ILE A 49 2.80 -3.67 -9.01
N GLU A 50 2.33 -4.56 -8.15
CA GLU A 50 2.59 -5.99 -8.23
C GLU A 50 1.30 -6.71 -8.62
N LEU A 51 1.40 -7.64 -9.56
CA LEU A 51 0.28 -8.46 -9.99
C LEU A 51 0.68 -9.93 -9.94
N ASN A 52 -0.03 -10.71 -9.14
CA ASN A 52 0.22 -12.14 -8.97
C ASN A 52 1.68 -12.46 -8.66
N GLY A 53 2.28 -11.68 -7.75
CA GLY A 53 3.66 -11.89 -7.32
C GLY A 53 4.73 -11.29 -8.23
N THR A 54 4.35 -10.68 -9.35
CA THR A 54 5.28 -10.06 -10.28
C THR A 54 5.18 -8.54 -10.22
N LEU A 55 6.31 -7.86 -10.08
CA LEU A 55 6.38 -6.40 -10.16
C LEU A 55 6.23 -6.00 -11.62
N VAL A 56 5.11 -5.37 -11.96
CA VAL A 56 4.72 -5.09 -13.35
C VAL A 56 4.69 -3.62 -13.71
N PHE A 57 4.80 -2.74 -12.74
CA PHE A 57 4.92 -1.29 -12.95
C PHE A 57 5.79 -0.71 -11.85
N ARG A 58 6.70 0.18 -12.24
CA ARG A 58 7.61 0.81 -11.29
C ARG A 58 8.02 2.19 -11.80
N TYR A 59 7.84 3.21 -10.97
CA TYR A 59 8.26 4.57 -11.28
C TYR A 59 8.82 5.26 -10.05
N TYR A 60 10.05 5.76 -10.19
CA TYR A 60 10.77 6.50 -9.14
C TYR A 60 11.17 7.85 -9.69
N PRO A 61 10.43 8.94 -9.40
CA PRO A 61 10.80 10.27 -9.86
C PRO A 61 12.07 10.78 -9.18
N GLU A 62 12.63 11.87 -9.70
CA GLU A 62 13.75 12.53 -9.04
C GLU A 62 13.39 12.89 -7.59
N GLY A 63 14.35 12.78 -6.69
CA GLY A 63 14.12 12.97 -5.26
C GLY A 63 13.74 11.71 -4.53
N THR A 64 13.47 10.61 -5.23
CA THR A 64 13.29 9.28 -4.63
C THR A 64 14.57 8.45 -4.81
N GLY A 65 14.72 7.43 -3.99
CA GLY A 65 15.88 6.57 -4.05
C GLY A 65 15.71 5.31 -3.21
N LYS A 66 16.84 4.78 -2.77
CA LYS A 66 16.90 3.51 -2.04
C LYS A 66 15.98 3.47 -0.82
N PHE A 67 15.85 4.57 -0.09
CA PHE A 67 14.95 4.67 1.07
C PHE A 67 13.49 4.41 0.68
N HIS A 68 13.04 5.02 -0.42
CA HIS A 68 11.68 4.82 -0.94
C HIS A 68 11.47 3.38 -1.38
N GLU A 69 12.46 2.78 -2.03
CA GLU A 69 12.40 1.39 -2.46
C GLU A 69 12.24 0.44 -1.27
N GLN A 70 12.97 0.67 -0.20
CA GLN A 70 12.88 -0.14 1.02
C GLN A 70 11.49 -0.03 1.67
N TRP A 71 10.92 1.17 1.74
CA TRP A 71 9.59 1.37 2.27
C TRP A 71 8.52 0.70 1.42
N LEU A 72 8.60 0.83 0.10
CA LEU A 72 7.65 0.17 -0.80
C LEU A 72 7.74 -1.35 -0.69
N ALA A 73 8.94 -1.90 -0.58
CA ALA A 73 9.12 -3.34 -0.39
C ALA A 73 8.44 -3.83 0.90
N ARG A 74 8.58 -3.10 2.00
CA ARG A 74 7.95 -3.44 3.28
C ARG A 74 6.42 -3.34 3.20
N LYS A 75 5.89 -2.31 2.57
CA LYS A 75 4.45 -2.15 2.35
C LYS A 75 3.90 -3.27 1.46
N ARG A 76 4.61 -3.59 0.39
CA ARG A 76 4.23 -4.69 -0.51
C ARG A 76 4.19 -6.03 0.23
N ASN A 77 5.17 -6.30 1.09
CA ASN A 77 5.19 -7.51 1.92
C ASN A 77 3.96 -7.60 2.82
N THR A 78 3.56 -6.49 3.43
CA THR A 78 2.36 -6.45 4.28
C THR A 78 1.10 -6.76 3.49
N VAL A 79 0.91 -6.12 2.33
CA VAL A 79 -0.26 -6.38 1.47
C VAL A 79 -0.28 -7.83 1.00
N ARG A 80 0.88 -8.36 0.63
CA ARG A 80 1.01 -9.75 0.15
C ARG A 80 0.59 -10.76 1.21
N VAL A 81 1.02 -10.57 2.45
CA VAL A 81 0.74 -11.50 3.56
C VAL A 81 -0.67 -11.33 4.11
N THR A 82 -1.14 -10.11 4.27
CA THR A 82 -2.44 -9.83 4.88
C THR A 82 -3.60 -9.81 3.90
N GLU A 83 -3.31 -9.61 2.62
CA GLU A 83 -4.30 -9.39 1.55
C GLU A 83 -5.18 -8.16 1.80
N HIS A 84 -4.67 -7.22 2.60
CA HIS A 84 -5.36 -5.97 2.93
C HIS A 84 -4.42 -4.78 2.77
N SER A 85 -4.99 -3.59 2.59
CA SER A 85 -4.21 -2.36 2.50
C SER A 85 -3.44 -2.09 3.80
N THR A 86 -2.29 -1.45 3.68
CA THR A 86 -1.50 -1.08 4.86
C THR A 86 -2.23 -0.08 5.75
N MET A 87 -3.11 0.75 5.19
CA MET A 87 -3.95 1.66 5.96
C MET A 87 -4.96 0.91 6.82
N ARG A 88 -5.58 -0.15 6.27
CA ARG A 88 -6.51 -1.00 7.04
C ARG A 88 -5.79 -1.69 8.19
N ILE A 89 -4.61 -2.26 7.93
CA ILE A 89 -3.81 -2.91 8.97
C ILE A 89 -3.41 -1.91 10.06
N ALA A 90 -2.93 -0.73 9.67
CA ALA A 90 -2.57 0.33 10.63
C ALA A 90 -3.75 0.72 11.51
N ALA A 91 -4.91 0.96 10.91
CA ALA A 91 -6.11 1.37 11.63
C ALA A 91 -6.61 0.27 12.58
N ASP A 92 -6.57 -0.99 12.16
CA ASP A 92 -6.95 -2.13 13.00
C ASP A 92 -6.03 -2.25 14.22
N LEU A 93 -4.72 -2.28 14.00
CA LEU A 93 -3.74 -2.41 15.08
C LEU A 93 -3.84 -1.24 16.07
N LYS A 94 -3.93 -0.03 15.58
CA LYS A 94 -4.01 1.17 16.42
C LYS A 94 -5.33 1.25 17.17
N SER A 95 -6.44 0.80 16.58
CA SER A 95 -7.74 0.78 17.27
C SER A 95 -7.75 -0.19 18.46
N ARG A 96 -6.92 -1.23 18.41
CA ARG A 96 -6.78 -2.23 19.48
C ARG A 96 -5.59 -1.99 20.39
N GLY A 97 -4.74 -1.00 20.08
CA GLY A 97 -3.56 -0.67 20.87
C GLY A 97 -2.47 -1.74 20.85
N VAL A 98 -2.35 -2.49 19.76
CA VAL A 98 -1.36 -3.55 19.61
C VAL A 98 -0.41 -3.26 18.44
N THR A 99 0.76 -3.87 18.46
CA THR A 99 1.73 -3.76 17.36
C THR A 99 1.57 -4.92 16.39
N MET A 100 2.12 -4.75 15.21
CA MET A 100 2.13 -5.79 14.17
C MET A 100 2.90 -7.04 14.64
N LEU A 101 3.99 -6.84 15.36
CA LEU A 101 4.78 -7.94 15.91
C LEU A 101 3.98 -8.72 16.96
N GLU A 102 3.30 -8.03 17.87
CA GLU A 102 2.51 -8.66 18.94
C GLU A 102 1.32 -9.45 18.40
N ASP A 103 0.61 -8.89 17.43
CA ASP A 103 -0.64 -9.45 16.91
C ASP A 103 -0.42 -10.50 15.81
N MET A 104 0.49 -10.21 14.88
CA MET A 104 0.66 -11.00 13.65
C MET A 104 2.01 -11.69 13.56
N ARG A 105 2.91 -11.44 14.49
CA ARG A 105 4.30 -11.95 14.48
C ARG A 105 5.09 -11.49 13.23
N LEU A 106 4.77 -10.31 12.70
CA LEU A 106 5.46 -9.72 11.56
C LEU A 106 6.51 -8.72 12.04
N ASP A 107 7.74 -8.89 11.56
CA ASP A 107 8.87 -8.06 11.94
C ASP A 107 8.77 -6.68 11.27
N PRO A 108 8.78 -5.56 12.03
CA PRO A 108 8.72 -4.22 11.45
C PRO A 108 9.91 -3.87 10.55
N MET A 109 10.99 -4.65 10.55
CA MET A 109 12.09 -4.48 9.59
C MET A 109 11.72 -4.93 8.18
N ASP A 110 10.77 -5.88 8.05
CA ASP A 110 10.37 -6.46 6.78
C ASP A 110 8.97 -6.06 6.35
N TYR A 111 8.15 -5.56 7.27
CA TYR A 111 6.74 -5.23 7.05
C TYR A 111 6.45 -3.81 7.53
N ALA A 112 5.55 -3.12 6.84
CA ALA A 112 5.12 -1.78 7.22
C ALA A 112 3.62 -1.74 7.49
N ASP A 113 3.22 -0.98 8.52
CA ASP A 113 1.83 -0.77 8.90
C ASP A 113 1.44 0.71 8.80
N CYS A 114 1.87 1.35 7.74
CA CYS A 114 1.51 2.75 7.45
C CYS A 114 0.87 2.84 6.06
N GLY A 115 0.10 3.88 5.81
CA GLY A 115 -0.62 4.05 4.56
C GLY A 115 0.27 4.03 3.32
N GLY A 116 -0.33 3.75 2.17
CA GLY A 116 0.32 3.74 0.86
C GLY A 116 0.44 2.38 0.20
N GLY A 117 0.20 1.28 0.90
CA GLY A 117 0.10 -0.05 0.32
C GLY A 117 -1.36 -0.44 0.12
N PHE A 118 -1.69 -0.96 -1.03
CA PHE A 118 -3.07 -1.32 -1.37
C PHE A 118 -3.14 -2.63 -2.15
#